data_e701ffd6229118360c7699d192a8882c
#
_entry.id   e701ffd6229118360c7699d192a8882c
#
_cell.length_a   1.000
_cell.length_b   1.000
_cell.length_c   1.000
_cell.angle_alpha   90.00
_cell.angle_beta   90.00
_cell.angle_gamma   90.00
#
_symmetry.space_group_name_H-M   'P 1'
#
loop_
_entity.id
_entity.type
_entity.pdbx_description
1 polymer ?
#
loop_
_entity_poly.entity_id
_entity_poly.type
_entity_poly.pdbx_seq_one_letter_code
_entity_poly.pdbx_strand_id
1 'polypeptide(L)'
;RYTPLSLPQAVARTKKMFSFFYRRRIPVVRMGLQPTDRLSAAVAKGEVAGPYHPAFGHLVHETLFLEAASRMLNRAIPSTATVIKVHPGRISAMRGLGNANIVYLTAHFGLNQLAVVGDERLTAAAISIGGRTIDAFAGLS
;
A
#
# COMPACT_ATOMS: atom_id res chain seq x y z
N ARG A 1 -27.29 16.05 4.45
CA ARG A 1 -26.75 16.02 3.10
C ARG A 1 -25.52 15.12 3.04
N TYR A 2 -25.51 14.18 2.11
CA TYR A 2 -24.39 13.25 1.93
C TYR A 2 -23.17 13.99 1.36
N THR A 3 -22.03 13.86 2.03
CA THR A 3 -20.74 14.35 1.53
C THR A 3 -19.85 13.15 1.23
N PRO A 4 -19.50 12.89 -0.03
CA PRO A 4 -18.61 11.77 -0.38
C PRO A 4 -17.23 11.94 0.26
N LEU A 5 -16.58 10.81 0.56
CA LEU A 5 -15.19 10.82 0.98
C LEU A 5 -14.29 11.24 -0.17
N SER A 6 -13.17 11.88 0.13
CA SER A 6 -12.07 12.02 -0.82
C SER A 6 -11.38 10.66 -1.03
N LEU A 7 -10.62 10.52 -2.12
CA LEU A 7 -9.87 9.29 -2.38
C LEU A 7 -8.91 8.93 -1.22
N PRO A 8 -8.09 9.85 -0.70
CA PRO A 8 -7.24 9.55 0.46
C PRO A 8 -8.02 9.12 1.72
N GLN A 9 -9.17 9.73 1.98
CA GLN A 9 -10.03 9.33 3.10
C GLN A 9 -10.59 7.92 2.92
N ALA A 10 -11.03 7.59 1.70
CA ALA A 10 -11.52 6.25 1.39
C ALA A 10 -10.43 5.20 1.54
N VAL A 11 -9.22 5.47 1.04
CA VAL A 11 -8.06 4.59 1.19
C VAL A 11 -7.74 4.38 2.67
N ALA A 12 -7.68 5.44 3.47
CA ALA A 12 -7.36 5.37 4.89
C ALA A 12 -8.38 4.53 5.68
N ARG A 13 -9.66 4.67 5.40
CA ARG A 13 -10.72 3.87 6.03
C ARG A 13 -10.66 2.41 5.60
N THR A 14 -10.54 2.16 4.32
CA THR A 14 -10.47 0.79 3.77
C THR A 14 -9.24 0.06 4.29
N LYS A 15 -8.10 0.72 4.39
CA LYS A 15 -6.88 0.18 4.99
C LYS A 15 -7.12 -0.33 6.42
N LYS A 16 -7.78 0.46 7.26
CA LYS A 16 -8.12 0.06 8.63
C LYS A 16 -9.03 -1.16 8.65
N MET A 17 -10.05 -1.17 7.81
CA MET A 17 -10.97 -2.31 7.68
C MET A 17 -10.25 -3.56 7.18
N PHE A 18 -9.41 -3.42 6.18
CA PHE A 18 -8.61 -4.52 5.64
C PHE A 18 -7.73 -5.14 6.72
N SER A 19 -6.97 -4.33 7.46
CA SER A 19 -6.11 -4.81 8.56
C SER A 19 -6.92 -5.47 9.67
N PHE A 20 -8.10 -4.94 9.97
CA PHE A 20 -9.01 -5.53 10.95
C PHE A 20 -9.45 -6.94 10.54
N PHE A 21 -9.90 -7.13 9.31
CA PHE A 21 -10.30 -8.44 8.80
C PHE A 21 -9.10 -9.38 8.67
N TYR A 22 -7.98 -8.89 8.17
CA TYR A 22 -6.76 -9.66 8.02
C TYR A 22 -6.31 -10.28 9.35
N ARG A 23 -6.24 -9.49 10.43
CA ARG A 23 -5.87 -9.99 11.77
C ARG A 23 -6.83 -11.06 12.31
N ARG A 24 -8.06 -11.09 11.83
CA ARG A 24 -9.07 -12.09 12.19
C ARG A 24 -9.13 -13.27 11.22
N ARG A 25 -8.20 -13.32 10.27
CA ARG A 25 -8.14 -14.36 9.23
C ARG A 25 -9.44 -14.43 8.39
N ILE A 26 -10.10 -13.30 8.22
CA ILE A 26 -11.25 -13.15 7.33
C ILE A 26 -10.73 -12.68 5.98
N PRO A 27 -10.85 -13.48 4.92
CA PRO A 27 -10.34 -13.10 3.62
C PRO A 27 -11.11 -11.91 3.04
N VAL A 28 -10.39 -10.91 2.55
CA VAL A 28 -10.96 -9.80 1.79
C VAL A 28 -10.80 -10.11 0.30
N VAL A 29 -11.90 -10.42 -0.36
CA VAL A 29 -11.90 -10.84 -1.76
C VAL A 29 -11.62 -9.67 -2.69
N ARG A 30 -12.13 -8.48 -2.34
CA ARG A 30 -11.99 -7.28 -3.17
C ARG A 30 -12.08 -6.01 -2.34
N MET A 31 -11.36 -4.99 -2.78
CA MET A 31 -11.46 -3.63 -2.29
C MET A 31 -11.78 -2.71 -3.46
N GLY A 32 -12.83 -1.87 -3.29
CA GLY A 32 -13.30 -0.98 -4.34
C GLY A 32 -14.18 -1.66 -5.39
N LEU A 33 -14.62 -0.86 -6.36
CA LEU A 33 -15.46 -1.33 -7.47
C LEU A 33 -14.59 -1.91 -8.58
N GLN A 34 -15.14 -2.93 -9.24
CA GLN A 34 -14.47 -3.48 -10.43
C GLN A 34 -14.59 -2.48 -11.58
N PRO A 35 -13.48 -2.15 -12.26
CA PRO A 35 -13.52 -1.31 -13.45
C PRO A 35 -14.34 -1.99 -14.55
N THR A 36 -15.31 -1.26 -15.08
CA THR A 36 -16.08 -1.64 -16.27
C THR A 36 -16.18 -0.43 -17.19
N ASP A 37 -16.38 -0.65 -18.48
CA ASP A 37 -16.54 0.44 -19.43
C ASP A 37 -17.71 1.37 -19.04
N ARG A 38 -18.82 0.76 -18.56
CA ARG A 38 -19.99 1.51 -18.11
C ARG A 38 -19.67 2.40 -16.90
N LEU A 39 -18.95 1.85 -15.91
CA LEU A 39 -18.56 2.60 -14.71
C LEU A 39 -17.58 3.72 -15.07
N SER A 40 -16.59 3.42 -15.90
CA SER A 40 -15.61 4.41 -16.35
C SER A 40 -16.28 5.56 -17.11
N ALA A 41 -17.26 5.26 -17.99
CA ALA A 41 -18.04 6.27 -18.69
C ALA A 41 -18.90 7.11 -17.73
N ALA A 42 -19.54 6.50 -16.74
CA ALA A 42 -20.35 7.21 -15.74
C ALA A 42 -19.49 8.14 -14.86
N VAL A 43 -18.29 7.71 -14.50
CA VAL A 43 -17.33 8.55 -13.76
C VAL A 43 -16.89 9.74 -14.59
N ALA A 44 -16.58 9.52 -15.88
CA ALA A 44 -16.17 10.59 -16.79
C ALA A 44 -17.26 11.64 -16.97
N LYS A 45 -18.54 11.25 -16.87
CA LYS A 45 -19.70 12.16 -16.96
C LYS A 45 -20.06 12.82 -15.63
N GLY A 46 -19.38 12.50 -14.54
CA GLY A 46 -19.73 13.00 -13.22
C GLY A 46 -21.01 12.44 -12.62
N GLU A 47 -21.48 11.30 -13.10
CA GLU A 47 -22.70 10.63 -12.64
C GLU A 47 -22.50 9.78 -11.38
N VAL A 48 -21.24 9.58 -10.95
CA VAL A 48 -20.89 8.79 -9.78
C VAL A 48 -20.46 9.71 -8.64
N ALA A 49 -21.13 9.59 -7.51
CA ALA A 49 -20.77 10.31 -6.29
C ALA A 49 -19.71 9.53 -5.51
N GLY A 50 -18.63 10.21 -5.16
CA GLY A 50 -17.56 9.64 -4.35
C GLY A 50 -16.30 9.29 -5.14
N PRO A 51 -15.25 8.87 -4.43
CA PRO A 51 -13.98 8.59 -5.05
C PRO A 51 -14.04 7.26 -5.80
N TYR A 52 -13.57 7.29 -7.03
CA TYR A 52 -13.36 6.10 -7.84
C TYR A 52 -11.92 6.05 -8.32
N HIS A 53 -11.29 4.89 -8.19
CA HIS A 53 -9.97 4.64 -8.76
C HIS A 53 -9.91 3.19 -9.25
N PRO A 54 -9.50 2.93 -10.51
CA PRO A 54 -9.48 1.57 -11.06
C PRO A 54 -8.52 0.64 -10.32
N ALA A 55 -7.51 1.18 -9.67
CA ALA A 55 -6.52 0.45 -8.87
C ALA A 55 -6.71 0.69 -7.36
N PHE A 56 -7.94 0.85 -6.86
CA PHE A 56 -8.21 1.21 -5.47
C PHE A 56 -7.57 0.23 -4.47
N GLY A 57 -7.71 -1.08 -4.69
CA GLY A 57 -7.08 -2.09 -3.84
C GLY A 57 -5.55 -1.98 -3.81
N HIS A 58 -4.94 -1.64 -4.96
CA HIS A 58 -3.50 -1.39 -5.03
C HIS A 58 -3.10 -0.19 -4.17
N LEU A 59 -3.88 0.90 -4.21
CA LEU A 59 -3.63 2.08 -3.35
C LEU A 59 -3.67 1.73 -1.86
N VAL A 60 -4.58 0.85 -1.46
CA VAL A 60 -4.64 0.37 -0.06
C VAL A 60 -3.39 -0.42 0.30
N HIS A 61 -2.97 -1.36 -0.54
CA HIS A 61 -1.77 -2.16 -0.31
C HIS A 61 -0.50 -1.30 -0.29
N GLU A 62 -0.33 -0.38 -1.23
CA GLU A 62 0.85 0.48 -1.26
C GLU A 62 0.96 1.35 0.00
N THR A 63 -0.17 1.81 0.53
CA THR A 63 -0.20 2.58 1.79
C THR A 63 0.24 1.70 2.97
N LEU A 64 -0.20 0.45 3.03
CA LEU A 64 0.21 -0.50 4.08
C LEU A 64 1.71 -0.79 4.02
N PHE A 65 2.27 -1.01 2.83
CA PHE A 65 3.70 -1.23 2.66
C PHE A 65 4.53 0.02 3.00
N LEU A 66 4.06 1.21 2.60
CA LEU A 66 4.71 2.47 2.95
C LEU A 66 4.78 2.67 4.47
N GLU A 67 3.68 2.44 5.17
CA GLU A 67 3.64 2.55 6.63
C GLU A 67 4.55 1.53 7.31
N ALA A 68 4.55 0.30 6.83
CA ALA A 68 5.42 -0.75 7.37
C ALA A 68 6.91 -0.42 7.17
N ALA A 69 7.29 -0.01 5.97
CA ALA A 69 8.66 0.42 5.68
C ALA A 69 9.07 1.62 6.53
N SER A 70 8.20 2.61 6.67
CA SER A 70 8.45 3.80 7.48
C SER A 70 8.68 3.45 8.95
N ARG A 71 7.88 2.55 9.52
CA ARG A 71 8.07 2.07 10.91
C ARG A 71 9.41 1.37 11.10
N MET A 72 9.80 0.53 10.14
CA MET A 72 11.07 -0.18 10.19
C MET A 72 12.26 0.77 10.10
N LEU A 73 12.20 1.74 9.18
CA LEU A 73 13.27 2.72 8.97
C LEU A 73 13.38 3.72 10.12
N ASN A 74 12.28 4.06 10.79
CA ASN A 74 12.30 4.92 11.98
C ASN A 74 13.06 4.30 13.16
N ARG A 75 13.10 2.97 13.22
CA ARG A 75 13.76 2.22 14.30
C ARG A 75 15.18 1.77 13.97
N ALA A 76 15.59 1.94 12.73
CA ALA A 76 16.92 1.58 12.26
C ALA A 76 17.76 2.83 12.07
N ILE A 77 19.09 2.69 12.19
CA ILE A 77 20.00 3.69 11.66
C ILE A 77 20.05 3.45 10.15
N PRO A 78 19.52 4.37 9.32
CA PRO A 78 19.47 4.13 7.89
C PRO A 78 20.90 4.03 7.35
N SER A 79 21.22 2.93 6.69
CA SER A 79 22.41 2.88 5.88
C SER A 79 22.16 3.65 4.58
N THR A 80 23.22 4.19 3.98
CA THR A 80 23.12 4.94 2.72
C THR A 80 22.54 4.11 1.58
N ALA A 81 22.67 2.77 1.65
CA ALA A 81 22.07 1.83 0.73
C ALA A 81 21.10 0.91 1.49
N THR A 82 19.83 0.98 1.14
CA THR A 82 18.79 0.19 1.78
C THR A 82 18.13 -0.74 0.75
N VAL A 83 17.95 -1.99 1.12
CA VAL A 83 17.24 -3.00 0.33
C VAL A 83 15.97 -3.42 1.06
N ILE A 84 14.83 -3.24 0.42
CA ILE A 84 13.53 -3.73 0.90
C ILE A 84 13.20 -5.01 0.16
N LYS A 85 12.94 -6.08 0.89
CA LYS A 85 12.53 -7.37 0.32
C LYS A 85 11.04 -7.59 0.57
N VAL A 86 10.34 -7.99 -0.47
CA VAL A 86 8.92 -8.35 -0.42
C VAL A 86 8.69 -9.58 -1.31
N HIS A 87 7.54 -10.24 -1.16
CA HIS A 87 7.16 -11.28 -2.12
C HIS A 87 7.16 -10.69 -3.56
N PRO A 88 7.61 -11.42 -4.60
CA PRO A 88 7.68 -10.90 -5.98
C PRO A 88 6.37 -10.28 -6.47
N GLY A 89 5.23 -10.84 -6.10
CA GLY A 89 3.91 -10.31 -6.44
C GLY A 89 3.55 -8.99 -5.74
N ARG A 90 4.40 -8.49 -4.84
CA ARG A 90 4.18 -7.25 -4.06
C ARG A 90 5.18 -6.14 -4.37
N ILE A 91 6.09 -6.36 -5.30
CA ILE A 91 7.08 -5.33 -5.67
C ILE A 91 6.38 -4.05 -6.14
N SER A 92 5.36 -4.16 -6.98
CA SER A 92 4.61 -3.01 -7.47
C SER A 92 3.92 -2.24 -6.34
N ALA A 93 3.29 -2.94 -5.38
CA ALA A 93 2.67 -2.30 -4.23
C ALA A 93 3.69 -1.63 -3.30
N MET A 94 4.86 -2.24 -3.10
CA MET A 94 5.92 -1.64 -2.30
C MET A 94 6.48 -0.37 -2.96
N ARG A 95 6.65 -0.38 -4.27
CA ARG A 95 7.11 0.80 -5.01
C ARG A 95 6.07 1.92 -5.02
N GLY A 96 4.78 1.58 -5.04
CA GLY A 96 3.68 2.51 -5.23
C GLY A 96 3.51 2.95 -6.69
N LEU A 97 2.35 3.52 -7.00
CA LEU A 97 2.08 4.05 -8.33
C LEU A 97 3.08 5.16 -8.68
N GLY A 98 3.71 5.05 -9.86
CA GLY A 98 4.74 6.00 -10.29
C GLY A 98 5.94 6.07 -9.36
N ASN A 99 6.29 4.99 -8.66
CA ASN A 99 7.34 4.93 -7.66
C ASN A 99 7.14 5.90 -6.46
N ALA A 100 5.89 6.26 -6.15
CA ALA A 100 5.58 7.25 -5.12
C ALA A 100 6.16 6.87 -3.74
N ASN A 101 6.12 5.59 -3.36
CA ASN A 101 6.69 5.14 -2.09
C ASN A 101 8.21 5.23 -2.07
N ILE A 102 8.86 4.90 -3.17
CA ILE A 102 10.33 5.02 -3.30
C ILE A 102 10.76 6.48 -3.15
N VAL A 103 10.09 7.39 -3.85
CA VAL A 103 10.37 8.82 -3.78
C VAL A 103 10.18 9.34 -2.36
N TYR A 104 9.08 8.99 -1.71
CA TYR A 104 8.78 9.41 -0.35
C TYR A 104 9.84 8.90 0.65
N LEU A 105 10.13 7.60 0.63
CA LEU A 105 11.08 6.99 1.59
C LEU A 105 12.49 7.52 1.39
N THR A 106 12.92 7.68 0.15
CA THR A 106 14.25 8.22 -0.17
C THR A 106 14.41 9.63 0.37
N ALA A 107 13.43 10.50 0.13
CA ALA A 107 13.47 11.89 0.59
C ALA A 107 13.31 12.00 2.11
N HIS A 108 12.35 11.27 2.69
CA HIS A 108 12.02 11.39 4.12
C HIS A 108 13.14 10.84 5.02
N PHE A 109 13.80 9.76 4.64
CA PHE A 109 14.86 9.13 5.41
C PHE A 109 16.29 9.48 4.92
N GLY A 110 16.40 10.31 3.90
CA GLY A 110 17.72 10.74 3.38
C GLY A 110 18.56 9.58 2.81
N LEU A 111 17.92 8.64 2.13
CA LEU A 111 18.57 7.47 1.57
C LEU A 111 19.25 7.81 0.23
N ASN A 112 20.49 7.39 0.03
CA ASN A 112 21.17 7.57 -1.25
C ASN A 112 20.73 6.54 -2.28
N GLN A 113 20.46 5.32 -1.84
CA GLN A 113 20.00 4.22 -2.69
C GLN A 113 18.92 3.43 -1.96
N LEU A 114 17.82 3.17 -2.66
CA LEU A 114 16.74 2.33 -2.19
C LEU A 114 16.34 1.36 -3.29
N ALA A 115 16.52 0.07 -3.04
CA ALA A 115 16.13 -1.00 -3.95
C ALA A 115 14.98 -1.81 -3.34
N VAL A 116 14.03 -2.22 -4.17
CA VAL A 116 12.98 -3.18 -3.83
C VAL A 116 13.24 -4.45 -4.62
N VAL A 117 13.41 -5.55 -3.94
CA VAL A 117 13.69 -6.86 -4.56
C VAL A 117 12.67 -7.91 -4.11
N GLY A 118 12.43 -8.89 -4.98
CA GLY A 118 11.54 -10.00 -4.68
C GLY A 118 12.25 -11.11 -3.91
N ASP A 119 11.58 -11.69 -2.92
CA ASP A 119 12.02 -12.87 -2.20
C ASP A 119 10.83 -13.83 -2.06
N GLU A 120 10.87 -14.94 -2.79
CA GLU A 120 9.78 -15.93 -2.80
C GLU A 120 9.57 -16.63 -1.46
N ARG A 121 10.53 -16.55 -0.54
CA ARG A 121 10.40 -17.10 0.81
C ARG A 121 9.50 -16.25 1.70
N LEU A 122 9.24 -15.00 1.33
CA LEU A 122 8.36 -14.10 2.08
C LEU A 122 6.90 -14.36 1.70
N THR A 123 6.00 -14.21 2.67
CA THR A 123 4.56 -14.21 2.41
C THR A 123 4.14 -12.95 1.67
N ALA A 124 2.95 -12.96 1.07
CA ALA A 124 2.41 -11.78 0.37
C ALA A 124 2.22 -10.55 1.28
N ALA A 125 2.18 -10.74 2.59
CA ALA A 125 2.02 -9.67 3.57
C ALA A 125 3.34 -9.21 4.19
N ALA A 126 4.44 -9.92 3.97
CA ALA A 126 5.71 -9.66 4.66
C ALA A 126 6.55 -8.59 3.95
N ILE A 127 7.24 -7.82 4.76
CA ILE A 127 8.29 -6.90 4.34
C ILE A 127 9.55 -7.14 5.19
N SER A 128 10.71 -7.18 4.58
CA SER A 128 11.98 -7.40 5.25
C SER A 128 12.98 -6.29 4.91
N ILE A 129 13.60 -5.73 5.94
CA ILE A 129 14.66 -4.72 5.82
C ILE A 129 15.73 -5.04 6.86
N GLY A 130 16.99 -5.13 6.41
CA GLY A 130 18.13 -5.34 7.33
C GLY A 130 18.02 -6.64 8.15
N GLY A 131 17.48 -7.69 7.58
CA GLY A 131 17.30 -8.97 8.26
C GLY A 131 16.10 -9.06 9.20
N ARG A 132 15.36 -7.96 9.39
CA ARG A 132 14.11 -7.93 10.17
C ARG A 132 12.92 -8.05 9.24
N THR A 133 11.93 -8.83 9.64
CA THR A 133 10.71 -9.05 8.85
C THR A 133 9.49 -8.71 9.71
N ILE A 134 8.56 -7.95 9.15
CA ILE A 134 7.26 -7.68 9.77
C ILE A 134 6.12 -7.97 8.80
N ASP A 135 4.92 -8.04 9.34
CA ASP A 135 3.68 -8.20 8.57
C ASP A 135 3.09 -6.81 8.28
N ALA A 136 3.12 -6.40 7.00
CA ALA A 136 2.61 -5.10 6.57
C ALA A 136 1.07 -5.04 6.62
N PHE A 137 0.39 -6.17 6.43
CA PHE A 137 -1.08 -6.20 6.37
C PHE A 137 -1.74 -6.13 7.75
N ALA A 138 -1.03 -6.51 8.81
CA ALA A 138 -1.55 -6.38 10.16
C ALA A 138 -1.82 -4.91 10.54
N GLY A 139 -1.11 -3.99 9.90
CA GLY A 139 -1.27 -2.57 10.13
C GLY A 139 -0.80 -2.12 11.51
N LEU A 140 -1.09 -0.87 11.82
CA LEU A 140 -0.90 -0.34 13.17
C LEU A 140 -2.00 -0.87 14.08
N SER A 141 -1.61 -1.40 15.22
CA SER A 141 -2.54 -1.82 16.26
C SER A 141 -3.20 -0.64 16.96
#